data_bfbdebbd02d4d849678a7cdb28b88816
#
_entry.id   bfbdebbd02d4d849678a7cdb28b88816
#
_cell.length_a   1.000
_cell.length_b   1.000
_cell.length_c   1.000
_cell.angle_alpha   90.00
_cell.angle_beta   90.00
_cell.angle_gamma   90.00
#
_symmetry.space_group_name_H-M   'P 1'
#
loop_
_entity.id
_entity.type
_entity.pdbx_description
1 polymer ?
#
loop_
_entity_poly.entity_id
_entity_poly.type
_entity_poly.pdbx_seq_one_letter_code
_entity_poly.pdbx_strand_id
1 'polypeptide(L)'
;VLDLMAKHKFKLLTPHDSRFDYCNTNYIILALIIEKATGLKYEKAMNELIFKPLGMKNTFVFDYFRDKDTVSLSYRKGGLNPWDQFDNLNGDKNIYSTARDLVKFDLATYSPDFIKPETLKEVYTSYSPYMLKYKKDYGLGMRMKQLPNGENLWFHNGWWHGNNATFIRLLKEDATIIVISNRFARAVYGGKLLVNVF
;
A
#
# COMPACT_ATOMS: atom_id res chain seq x y z
N VAL A 1 -18.82 -0.32 8.22
CA VAL A 1 -18.08 -1.61 8.27
C VAL A 1 -18.17 -2.21 9.66
N LEU A 2 -17.73 -1.50 10.72
CA LEU A 2 -17.74 -2.03 12.10
C LEU A 2 -19.14 -2.46 12.56
N ASP A 3 -20.15 -1.64 12.34
CA ASP A 3 -21.53 -1.95 12.71
C ASP A 3 -22.03 -3.21 11.98
N LEU A 4 -21.68 -3.36 10.70
CA LEU A 4 -22.00 -4.55 9.92
C LEU A 4 -21.31 -5.79 10.50
N MET A 5 -20.02 -5.68 10.85
CA MET A 5 -19.27 -6.79 11.45
C MET A 5 -19.84 -7.17 12.81
N ALA A 6 -20.15 -6.18 13.66
CA ALA A 6 -20.76 -6.40 14.97
C ALA A 6 -22.15 -7.06 14.85
N LYS A 7 -22.98 -6.58 13.92
CA LYS A 7 -24.32 -7.11 13.67
C LYS A 7 -24.31 -8.56 13.21
N HIS A 8 -23.40 -8.91 12.30
CA HIS A 8 -23.35 -10.25 11.70
C HIS A 8 -22.44 -11.24 12.46
N LYS A 9 -21.72 -10.78 13.50
CA LYS A 9 -20.84 -11.62 14.34
C LYS A 9 -19.96 -12.55 13.50
N PHE A 10 -19.29 -12.02 12.48
CA PHE A 10 -18.43 -12.80 11.59
C PHE A 10 -17.44 -13.63 12.40
N LYS A 11 -17.34 -14.91 12.08
CA LYS A 11 -16.34 -15.79 12.69
C LYS A 11 -14.99 -15.54 12.04
N LEU A 12 -13.94 -15.63 12.83
CA LEU A 12 -12.58 -15.67 12.31
C LEU A 12 -12.44 -16.89 11.40
N LEU A 13 -11.84 -16.69 10.21
CA LEU A 13 -11.54 -17.77 9.29
C LEU A 13 -10.43 -18.68 9.83
N THR A 14 -9.51 -18.11 10.57
CA THR A 14 -8.40 -18.80 11.24
C THR A 14 -8.11 -18.12 12.57
N PRO A 15 -7.53 -18.82 13.57
CA PRO A 15 -6.98 -18.16 14.73
C PRO A 15 -5.95 -17.09 14.33
N HIS A 16 -5.77 -16.06 15.18
CA HIS A 16 -4.70 -15.08 14.97
C HIS A 16 -3.33 -15.80 14.98
N ASP A 17 -2.36 -15.22 14.29
CA ASP A 17 -0.98 -15.71 14.16
C ASP A 17 -0.82 -17.16 13.64
N SER A 18 -1.88 -17.75 13.06
CA SER A 18 -1.85 -19.13 12.60
C SER A 18 -1.58 -19.27 11.10
N ARG A 19 -2.07 -18.34 10.29
CA ARG A 19 -1.94 -18.39 8.83
C ARG A 19 -2.01 -17.00 8.21
N PHE A 20 -1.13 -16.74 7.26
CA PHE A 20 -1.26 -15.54 6.42
C PHE A 20 -2.47 -15.67 5.48
N ASP A 21 -3.35 -14.68 5.52
CA ASP A 21 -4.45 -14.53 4.58
C ASP A 21 -4.58 -13.05 4.21
N TYR A 22 -4.36 -12.73 2.92
CA TYR A 22 -4.42 -11.35 2.43
C TYR A 22 -5.87 -10.86 2.40
N CYS A 23 -6.17 -9.81 3.16
CA CYS A 23 -7.51 -9.25 3.24
C CYS A 23 -7.50 -7.72 3.23
N ASN A 24 -8.12 -7.11 2.22
CA ASN A 24 -8.24 -5.65 2.12
C ASN A 24 -9.02 -5.04 3.29
N THR A 25 -10.02 -5.76 3.82
CA THR A 25 -10.83 -5.29 4.96
C THR A 25 -9.98 -4.97 6.18
N ASN A 26 -8.86 -5.67 6.39
CA ASN A 26 -7.93 -5.36 7.48
C ASN A 26 -7.41 -3.92 7.39
N TYR A 27 -7.10 -3.44 6.19
CA TYR A 27 -6.62 -2.08 5.97
C TYR A 27 -7.71 -1.03 6.12
N ILE A 28 -8.98 -1.36 5.76
CA ILE A 28 -10.13 -0.51 6.06
C ILE A 28 -10.31 -0.36 7.57
N ILE A 29 -10.13 -1.44 8.35
CA ILE A 29 -10.17 -1.39 9.80
C ILE A 29 -9.02 -0.56 10.36
N LEU A 30 -7.80 -0.68 9.80
CA LEU A 30 -6.67 0.16 10.20
C LEU A 30 -6.95 1.64 9.97
N ALA A 31 -7.60 2.02 8.86
CA ALA A 31 -8.02 3.41 8.64
C ALA A 31 -8.99 3.90 9.74
N LEU A 32 -9.94 3.07 10.16
CA LEU A 32 -10.84 3.39 11.27
C LEU A 32 -10.11 3.49 12.62
N ILE A 33 -9.08 2.67 12.84
CA ILE A 33 -8.21 2.76 14.02
C ILE A 33 -7.44 4.09 14.01
N ILE A 34 -6.92 4.52 12.86
CA ILE A 34 -6.26 5.83 12.71
C ILE A 34 -7.23 6.95 13.06
N GLU A 35 -8.47 6.93 12.55
CA GLU A 35 -9.49 7.92 12.93
C GLU A 35 -9.75 7.94 14.43
N LYS A 36 -9.87 6.77 15.04
CA LYS A 36 -10.10 6.65 16.48
C LYS A 36 -8.93 7.16 17.32
N ALA A 37 -7.73 6.83 16.93
CA ALA A 37 -6.51 7.21 17.65
C ALA A 37 -6.19 8.69 17.55
N THR A 38 -6.48 9.31 16.39
CA THR A 38 -6.16 10.70 16.11
C THR A 38 -7.30 11.67 16.41
N GLY A 39 -8.54 11.19 16.47
CA GLY A 39 -9.75 12.03 16.51
C GLY A 39 -10.02 12.76 15.18
N LEU A 40 -9.27 12.46 14.12
CA LEU A 40 -9.41 13.08 12.79
C LEU A 40 -10.05 12.11 11.81
N LYS A 41 -10.72 12.63 10.79
CA LYS A 41 -11.10 11.82 9.63
C LYS A 41 -9.85 11.31 8.92
N TYR A 42 -9.91 10.10 8.34
CA TYR A 42 -8.77 9.44 7.71
C TYR A 42 -7.99 10.34 6.73
N GLU A 43 -8.72 11.03 5.84
CA GLU A 43 -8.12 11.97 4.89
C GLU A 43 -7.30 13.06 5.60
N LYS A 44 -7.87 13.66 6.65
CA LYS A 44 -7.21 14.71 7.42
C LYS A 44 -6.01 14.17 8.20
N ALA A 45 -6.13 12.99 8.80
CA ALA A 45 -5.04 12.34 9.48
C ALA A 45 -3.86 12.05 8.53
N MET A 46 -4.13 11.49 7.35
CA MET A 46 -3.10 11.23 6.35
C MET A 46 -2.43 12.51 5.87
N ASN A 47 -3.21 13.57 5.64
CA ASN A 47 -2.65 14.85 5.23
C ASN A 47 -1.76 15.49 6.31
N GLU A 48 -2.24 15.58 7.55
CA GLU A 48 -1.51 16.26 8.62
C GLU A 48 -0.30 15.46 9.13
N LEU A 49 -0.38 14.14 9.14
CA LEU A 49 0.68 13.28 9.70
C LEU A 49 1.71 12.85 8.66
N ILE A 50 1.34 12.82 7.36
CA ILE A 50 2.21 12.26 6.32
C ILE A 50 2.39 13.24 5.16
N PHE A 51 1.33 13.58 4.42
CA PHE A 51 1.50 14.25 3.13
C PHE A 51 2.08 15.65 3.27
N LYS A 52 1.54 16.46 4.17
CA LYS A 52 1.98 17.84 4.42
C LYS A 52 3.39 17.91 5.01
N PRO A 53 3.74 17.18 6.09
CA PRO A 53 5.10 17.20 6.64
C PRO A 53 6.15 16.75 5.63
N LEU A 54 5.84 15.79 4.77
CA LEU A 54 6.76 15.28 3.75
C LEU A 54 6.76 16.10 2.45
N GLY A 55 5.94 17.14 2.36
CA GLY A 55 5.83 17.97 1.15
C GLY A 55 5.29 17.21 -0.06
N MET A 56 4.42 16.22 0.15
CA MET A 56 3.78 15.41 -0.90
C MET A 56 2.59 16.16 -1.50
N LYS A 57 2.87 17.23 -2.23
CA LYS A 57 1.87 18.21 -2.69
C LYS A 57 0.87 17.66 -3.72
N ASN A 58 1.20 16.54 -4.37
CA ASN A 58 0.35 15.87 -5.37
C ASN A 58 -0.19 14.54 -4.83
N THR A 59 -0.32 14.42 -3.51
CA THR A 59 -0.82 13.22 -2.85
C THR A 59 -2.00 13.57 -1.97
N PHE A 60 -3.09 12.82 -2.09
CA PHE A 60 -4.31 13.02 -1.31
C PHE A 60 -5.11 11.72 -1.22
N VAL A 61 -6.03 11.67 -0.27
CA VAL A 61 -7.04 10.64 -0.20
C VAL A 61 -8.20 11.06 -1.10
N PHE A 62 -8.52 10.22 -2.08
CA PHE A 62 -9.56 10.47 -3.06
C PHE A 62 -10.94 10.43 -2.43
N ASP A 63 -11.75 11.43 -2.74
CA ASP A 63 -13.18 11.47 -2.50
C ASP A 63 -13.92 11.58 -3.85
N TYR A 64 -14.79 10.62 -4.14
CA TYR A 64 -15.48 10.56 -5.42
C TYR A 64 -16.28 11.85 -5.73
N PHE A 65 -16.98 12.40 -4.74
CA PHE A 65 -17.83 13.56 -4.96
C PHE A 65 -17.04 14.85 -5.21
N ARG A 66 -15.85 14.94 -4.66
CA ARG A 66 -14.94 16.10 -4.80
C ARG A 66 -14.01 15.99 -5.99
N ASP A 67 -13.44 14.79 -6.23
CA ASP A 67 -12.22 14.67 -7.02
C ASP A 67 -12.40 13.97 -8.37
N LYS A 68 -13.54 13.34 -8.66
CA LYS A 68 -13.78 12.50 -9.86
C LYS A 68 -13.45 13.20 -11.18
N ASP A 69 -13.63 14.52 -11.23
CA ASP A 69 -13.42 15.31 -12.45
C ASP A 69 -12.01 15.93 -12.55
N THR A 70 -11.17 15.75 -11.52
CA THR A 70 -9.82 16.34 -11.41
C THR A 70 -8.69 15.32 -11.48
N VAL A 71 -9.00 14.03 -11.34
CA VAL A 71 -8.02 12.96 -11.36
C VAL A 71 -7.88 12.29 -12.71
N SER A 72 -6.75 11.64 -12.94
CA SER A 72 -6.57 10.81 -14.14
C SER A 72 -7.60 9.70 -14.20
N LEU A 73 -8.34 9.62 -15.29
CA LEU A 73 -9.26 8.52 -15.54
C LEU A 73 -8.51 7.20 -15.68
N SER A 74 -9.14 6.10 -15.31
CA SER A 74 -8.53 4.78 -15.40
C SER A 74 -9.04 3.99 -16.61
N TYR A 75 -8.14 3.18 -17.21
CA TYR A 75 -8.41 2.47 -18.45
C TYR A 75 -8.09 0.98 -18.34
N ARG A 76 -8.97 0.13 -18.85
CA ARG A 76 -8.79 -1.32 -18.91
C ARG A 76 -9.34 -1.87 -20.22
N LYS A 77 -8.60 -2.82 -20.84
CA LYS A 77 -8.97 -3.44 -22.12
C LYS A 77 -9.28 -2.42 -23.25
N GLY A 78 -8.57 -1.29 -23.26
CA GLY A 78 -8.73 -0.25 -24.28
C GLY A 78 -9.88 0.74 -24.03
N GLY A 79 -10.72 0.53 -23.02
CA GLY A 79 -11.83 1.40 -22.66
C GLY A 79 -11.67 2.07 -21.29
N LEU A 80 -12.48 3.11 -21.07
CA LEU A 80 -12.63 3.75 -19.76
C LEU A 80 -13.18 2.74 -18.77
N ASN A 81 -12.59 2.70 -17.58
CA ASN A 81 -13.11 1.90 -16.48
C ASN A 81 -13.87 2.82 -15.52
N PRO A 82 -15.20 2.73 -15.43
CA PRO A 82 -16.01 3.65 -14.65
C PRO A 82 -15.80 3.45 -13.15
N TRP A 83 -16.19 4.46 -12.39
CA TRP A 83 -16.26 4.42 -10.94
C TRP A 83 -17.33 3.43 -10.44
N ASP A 84 -17.15 2.94 -9.20
CA ASP A 84 -18.16 2.11 -8.53
C ASP A 84 -18.36 2.53 -7.05
N GLN A 85 -19.31 1.87 -6.38
CA GLN A 85 -19.68 2.18 -4.99
C GLN A 85 -18.55 1.98 -3.96
N PHE A 86 -17.47 1.28 -4.32
CA PHE A 86 -16.32 1.04 -3.44
C PHE A 86 -15.23 2.09 -3.57
N ASP A 87 -15.41 3.08 -4.46
CA ASP A 87 -14.40 4.11 -4.71
C ASP A 87 -14.25 5.12 -3.56
N ASN A 88 -15.13 5.10 -2.58
CA ASN A 88 -15.01 5.91 -1.34
C ASN A 88 -14.59 5.10 -0.11
N LEU A 89 -14.10 3.87 -0.29
CA LEU A 89 -13.53 3.11 0.83
C LEU A 89 -12.06 3.48 1.03
N ASN A 90 -11.71 3.84 2.25
CA ASN A 90 -10.36 4.24 2.64
C ASN A 90 -9.58 3.11 3.32
N GLY A 91 -8.26 3.18 3.25
CA GLY A 91 -7.32 2.30 3.94
C GLY A 91 -6.70 1.24 3.06
N ASP A 92 -7.49 0.53 2.25
CA ASP A 92 -7.00 -0.50 1.32
C ASP A 92 -6.69 0.06 -0.08
N LYS A 93 -7.18 1.25 -0.38
CA LYS A 93 -7.04 1.97 -1.67
C LYS A 93 -7.24 3.49 -1.48
N ASN A 94 -7.38 4.22 -2.58
CA ASN A 94 -7.80 5.62 -2.66
C ASN A 94 -6.75 6.67 -2.25
N ILE A 95 -5.50 6.31 -2.05
CA ILE A 95 -4.43 7.31 -2.04
C ILE A 95 -3.98 7.53 -3.47
N TYR A 96 -4.26 8.72 -4.01
CA TYR A 96 -3.74 9.19 -5.29
C TYR A 96 -2.42 9.90 -5.06
N SER A 97 -1.43 9.58 -5.87
CA SER A 97 -0.08 10.10 -5.70
C SER A 97 0.68 10.16 -7.02
N THR A 98 1.87 10.73 -6.98
CA THR A 98 2.86 10.68 -8.06
C THR A 98 4.08 9.87 -7.62
N ALA A 99 4.84 9.34 -8.57
CA ALA A 99 6.09 8.65 -8.25
C ALA A 99 7.06 9.56 -7.47
N ARG A 100 7.10 10.86 -7.78
CA ARG A 100 7.95 11.84 -7.08
C ARG A 100 7.55 12.03 -5.62
N ASP A 101 6.25 12.06 -5.31
CA ASP A 101 5.80 12.17 -3.92
C ASP A 101 6.03 10.87 -3.15
N LEU A 102 5.89 9.71 -3.81
CA LEU A 102 6.23 8.43 -3.19
C LEU A 102 7.73 8.29 -2.90
N VAL A 103 8.62 8.91 -3.69
CA VAL A 103 10.06 9.00 -3.36
C VAL A 103 10.26 9.80 -2.07
N LYS A 104 9.52 10.90 -1.86
CA LYS A 104 9.62 11.66 -0.59
C LYS A 104 9.19 10.81 0.61
N PHE A 105 8.11 10.05 0.46
CA PHE A 105 7.67 9.10 1.47
C PHE A 105 8.74 8.03 1.73
N ASP A 106 9.31 7.48 0.68
CA ASP A 106 10.38 6.49 0.75
C ASP A 106 11.58 7.01 1.54
N LEU A 107 12.13 8.15 1.13
CA LEU A 107 13.27 8.80 1.80
C LEU A 107 12.97 9.12 3.26
N ALA A 108 11.75 9.57 3.58
CA ALA A 108 11.35 9.87 4.95
C ALA A 108 11.38 8.65 5.86
N THR A 109 11.09 7.44 5.34
CA THR A 109 11.09 6.22 6.15
C THR A 109 12.48 5.84 6.66
N TYR A 110 13.55 6.38 6.07
CA TYR A 110 14.92 6.21 6.57
C TYR A 110 15.31 7.27 7.62
N SER A 111 14.46 8.26 7.84
CA SER A 111 14.68 9.28 8.88
C SER A 111 14.12 8.81 10.23
N PRO A 112 14.90 8.79 11.30
CA PRO A 112 14.42 8.44 12.64
C PRO A 112 13.38 9.43 13.18
N ASP A 113 13.32 10.64 12.63
CA ASP A 113 12.31 11.66 12.98
C ASP A 113 10.93 11.31 12.44
N PHE A 114 10.85 10.50 11.39
CA PHE A 114 9.58 10.08 10.79
C PHE A 114 9.15 8.68 11.25
N ILE A 115 10.04 7.70 11.17
CA ILE A 115 9.80 6.33 11.66
C ILE A 115 11.01 5.89 12.48
N LYS A 116 10.79 5.49 13.73
CA LYS A 116 11.85 4.96 14.58
C LYS A 116 12.47 3.72 13.93
N PRO A 117 13.80 3.54 14.03
CA PRO A 117 14.48 2.40 13.44
C PRO A 117 13.91 1.03 13.85
N GLU A 118 13.47 0.91 15.10
CA GLU A 118 12.84 -0.30 15.62
C GLU A 118 11.53 -0.60 14.90
N THR A 119 10.69 0.42 14.68
CA THR A 119 9.43 0.30 13.94
C THR A 119 9.69 -0.05 12.47
N LEU A 120 10.68 0.60 11.85
CA LEU A 120 11.06 0.27 10.46
C LEU A 120 11.54 -1.17 10.32
N LYS A 121 12.29 -1.68 11.31
CA LYS A 121 12.71 -3.08 11.35
C LYS A 121 11.50 -4.03 11.38
N GLU A 122 10.46 -3.71 12.14
CA GLU A 122 9.23 -4.51 12.18
C GLU A 122 8.51 -4.54 10.82
N VAL A 123 8.53 -3.44 10.05
CA VAL A 123 7.94 -3.39 8.70
C VAL A 123 8.52 -4.48 7.80
N TYR A 124 9.83 -4.75 7.92
CA TYR A 124 10.56 -5.73 7.11
C TYR A 124 10.84 -7.03 7.87
N THR A 125 10.08 -7.33 8.90
CA THR A 125 10.17 -8.60 9.63
C THR A 125 9.20 -9.62 9.02
N SER A 126 9.62 -10.88 9.01
CA SER A 126 8.80 -12.03 8.62
C SER A 126 7.77 -12.35 9.71
N TYR A 127 6.48 -12.24 9.39
CA TYR A 127 5.40 -12.64 10.28
C TYR A 127 4.71 -13.93 9.85
N SER A 128 5.16 -14.55 8.77
CA SER A 128 4.59 -15.78 8.24
C SER A 128 5.68 -16.80 7.86
N PRO A 129 6.46 -17.28 8.86
CA PRO A 129 7.65 -18.11 8.59
C PRO A 129 7.36 -19.35 7.74
N TYR A 130 6.16 -19.90 7.83
CA TYR A 130 5.74 -21.06 6.98
C TYR A 130 5.70 -20.72 5.49
N MET A 131 5.59 -19.42 5.13
CA MET A 131 5.63 -18.96 3.74
C MET A 131 7.06 -18.94 3.18
N LEU A 132 8.09 -18.92 4.02
CA LEU A 132 9.50 -18.87 3.61
C LEU A 132 9.90 -20.07 2.76
N LYS A 133 9.29 -21.23 2.96
CA LYS A 133 9.49 -22.41 2.09
C LYS A 133 9.15 -22.13 0.62
N TYR A 134 8.31 -21.12 0.35
CA TYR A 134 7.99 -20.66 -1.00
C TYR A 134 8.83 -19.45 -1.43
N LYS A 135 9.85 -19.07 -0.65
CA LYS A 135 10.65 -17.85 -0.85
C LYS A 135 9.80 -16.58 -0.90
N LYS A 136 8.78 -16.50 -0.05
CA LYS A 136 7.82 -15.40 0.06
C LYS A 136 7.49 -15.15 1.51
N ASP A 137 7.08 -13.92 1.81
CA ASP A 137 6.53 -13.56 3.12
C ASP A 137 5.75 -12.23 3.03
N TYR A 138 5.28 -11.77 4.17
CA TYR A 138 4.60 -10.50 4.32
C TYR A 138 4.95 -9.86 5.67
N GLY A 139 5.51 -8.64 5.61
CA GLY A 139 5.76 -7.80 6.78
C GLY A 139 4.56 -6.88 7.08
N LEU A 140 4.81 -5.73 7.68
CA LEU A 140 3.76 -4.75 7.92
C LEU A 140 3.52 -3.91 6.65
N GLY A 141 2.57 -4.35 5.83
CA GLY A 141 2.21 -3.68 4.58
C GLY A 141 3.14 -3.97 3.39
N MET A 142 4.20 -4.74 3.58
CA MET A 142 5.17 -5.05 2.53
C MET A 142 5.25 -6.57 2.28
N ARG A 143 5.17 -6.96 1.01
CA ARG A 143 5.42 -8.33 0.57
C ARG A 143 6.91 -8.58 0.46
N MET A 144 7.36 -9.77 0.81
CA MET A 144 8.73 -10.21 0.60
C MET A 144 8.79 -11.31 -0.46
N LYS A 145 9.83 -11.26 -1.28
CA LYS A 145 10.24 -12.34 -2.18
C LYS A 145 11.75 -12.51 -2.09
N GLN A 146 12.21 -13.72 -1.76
CA GLN A 146 13.63 -14.04 -1.83
C GLN A 146 14.06 -14.22 -3.29
N LEU A 147 15.14 -13.55 -3.66
CA LEU A 147 15.77 -13.61 -4.97
C LEU A 147 16.68 -14.85 -5.08
N PRO A 148 17.10 -15.24 -6.31
CA PRO A 148 18.02 -16.35 -6.51
C PRO A 148 19.37 -16.19 -5.79
N ASN A 149 19.85 -14.95 -5.63
CA ASN A 149 21.09 -14.62 -4.91
C ASN A 149 20.94 -14.68 -3.38
N GLY A 150 19.73 -15.03 -2.86
CA GLY A 150 19.44 -15.11 -1.44
C GLY A 150 18.95 -13.80 -0.80
N GLU A 151 18.95 -12.70 -1.51
CA GLU A 151 18.52 -11.39 -1.02
C GLU A 151 16.98 -11.29 -0.99
N ASN A 152 16.48 -10.41 -0.12
CA ASN A 152 15.06 -10.17 0.01
C ASN A 152 14.63 -8.91 -0.73
N LEU A 153 13.74 -9.09 -1.69
CA LEU A 153 13.03 -8.02 -2.36
C LEU A 153 11.76 -7.70 -1.58
N TRP A 154 11.64 -6.46 -1.13
CA TRP A 154 10.42 -5.98 -0.47
C TRP A 154 9.62 -5.12 -1.43
N PHE A 155 8.30 -5.36 -1.51
CA PHE A 155 7.46 -4.66 -2.46
C PHE A 155 5.99 -4.67 -2.05
N HIS A 156 5.23 -3.72 -2.57
CA HIS A 156 3.78 -3.85 -2.65
C HIS A 156 3.27 -3.45 -4.04
N ASN A 157 2.23 -4.12 -4.48
CA ASN A 157 1.56 -3.80 -5.72
C ASN A 157 0.18 -3.24 -5.41
N GLY A 158 -0.25 -2.23 -6.19
CA GLY A 158 -1.60 -1.70 -6.19
C GLY A 158 -2.35 -2.10 -7.46
N TRP A 159 -3.62 -2.36 -7.28
CA TRP A 159 -4.56 -2.51 -8.40
C TRP A 159 -5.97 -2.16 -7.95
N TRP A 160 -6.53 -1.17 -8.65
CA TRP A 160 -7.94 -0.84 -8.53
C TRP A 160 -8.43 -0.27 -9.87
N HIS A 161 -9.54 -0.81 -10.42
CA HIS A 161 -10.01 -0.49 -11.76
C HIS A 161 -8.92 -0.67 -12.84
N GLY A 162 -8.60 0.38 -13.57
CA GLY A 162 -7.49 0.42 -14.52
C GLY A 162 -6.17 0.88 -13.93
N ASN A 163 -6.16 1.34 -12.68
CA ASN A 163 -4.95 1.83 -12.03
C ASN A 163 -4.07 0.66 -11.55
N ASN A 164 -2.79 0.76 -11.81
CA ASN A 164 -1.78 -0.17 -11.31
C ASN A 164 -0.62 0.60 -10.69
N ALA A 165 -0.07 0.06 -9.63
CA ALA A 165 1.15 0.58 -9.03
C ALA A 165 2.05 -0.56 -8.57
N THR A 166 3.36 -0.30 -8.55
CA THR A 166 4.33 -1.11 -7.82
C THR A 166 5.29 -0.19 -7.09
N PHE A 167 5.60 -0.57 -5.87
CA PHE A 167 6.59 0.06 -5.00
C PHE A 167 7.53 -1.06 -4.55
N ILE A 168 8.80 -0.97 -4.92
CA ILE A 168 9.80 -2.02 -4.70
C ILE A 168 10.98 -1.41 -3.98
N ARG A 169 11.46 -2.07 -2.93
CA ARG A 169 12.67 -1.73 -2.17
C ARG A 169 13.71 -2.81 -2.23
N LEU A 170 14.91 -2.38 -2.53
CA LEU A 170 16.16 -3.12 -2.45
C LEU A 170 16.95 -2.54 -1.28
N LEU A 171 16.77 -3.12 -0.09
CA LEU A 171 17.29 -2.52 1.15
C LEU A 171 18.82 -2.50 1.19
N LYS A 172 19.48 -3.47 0.55
CA LYS A 172 20.94 -3.58 0.51
C LYS A 172 21.55 -2.58 -0.47
N GLU A 173 20.90 -2.37 -1.60
CA GLU A 173 21.35 -1.47 -2.66
C GLU A 173 20.92 -0.02 -2.40
N ASP A 174 20.13 0.23 -1.34
CA ASP A 174 19.52 1.52 -1.05
C ASP A 174 18.77 2.09 -2.27
N ALA A 175 18.04 1.21 -2.96
CA ALA A 175 17.37 1.54 -4.20
C ALA A 175 15.87 1.28 -4.12
N THR A 176 15.08 2.16 -4.76
CA THR A 176 13.63 2.05 -4.81
C THR A 176 13.13 2.20 -6.25
N ILE A 177 12.22 1.33 -6.65
CA ILE A 177 11.56 1.37 -7.94
C ILE A 177 10.07 1.63 -7.73
N ILE A 178 9.58 2.72 -8.32
CA ILE A 178 8.19 3.15 -8.22
C ILE A 178 7.62 3.28 -9.63
N VAL A 179 6.54 2.54 -9.92
CA VAL A 179 5.81 2.65 -11.18
C VAL A 179 4.33 2.83 -10.88
N ILE A 180 3.71 3.82 -11.48
CA ILE A 180 2.27 4.10 -11.39
C ILE A 180 1.72 4.23 -12.80
N SER A 181 0.56 3.63 -13.06
CA SER A 181 -0.14 3.71 -14.34
C SER A 181 -1.64 3.81 -14.12
N ASN A 182 -2.30 4.64 -14.89
CA ASN A 182 -3.76 4.74 -14.97
C ASN A 182 -4.37 3.83 -16.04
N ARG A 183 -3.54 2.99 -16.67
CA ARG A 183 -3.97 1.96 -17.63
C ARG A 183 -3.51 0.59 -17.13
N PHE A 184 -4.46 -0.35 -17.00
CA PHE A 184 -4.12 -1.70 -16.56
C PHE A 184 -3.11 -2.35 -17.53
N ALA A 185 -1.91 -2.56 -17.01
CA ALA A 185 -0.83 -3.25 -17.72
C ALA A 185 -0.03 -4.12 -16.75
N ARG A 186 0.07 -5.42 -17.03
CA ARG A 186 0.89 -6.34 -16.19
C ARG A 186 2.36 -5.96 -16.19
N ALA A 187 2.83 -5.24 -17.20
CA ALA A 187 4.20 -4.72 -17.29
C ALA A 187 4.57 -3.82 -16.10
N VAL A 188 3.61 -3.12 -15.48
CA VAL A 188 3.83 -2.33 -14.24
C VAL A 188 4.45 -3.18 -13.13
N TYR A 189 4.06 -4.44 -13.02
CA TYR A 189 4.60 -5.38 -12.03
C TYR A 189 5.94 -6.00 -12.47
N GLY A 190 6.36 -5.72 -13.71
CA GLY A 190 7.65 -6.13 -14.26
C GLY A 190 8.85 -5.34 -13.73
N GLY A 191 8.63 -4.28 -12.93
CA GLY A 191 9.70 -3.57 -12.23
C GLY A 191 10.65 -4.48 -11.46
N LYS A 192 10.17 -5.66 -11.04
CA LYS A 192 11.01 -6.71 -10.42
C LYS A 192 12.10 -7.27 -11.33
N LEU A 193 11.99 -7.11 -12.66
CA LEU A 193 13.04 -7.52 -13.61
C LEU A 193 14.20 -6.52 -13.61
N LEU A 194 13.94 -5.26 -13.22
CA LEU A 194 14.97 -4.23 -13.11
C LEU A 194 15.90 -4.46 -11.93
N VAL A 195 15.52 -5.32 -10.97
CA VAL A 195 16.35 -5.71 -9.83
C VAL A 195 17.65 -6.38 -10.28
N ASN A 196 17.66 -6.99 -11.47
CA ASN A 196 18.88 -7.62 -12.02
C ASN A 196 19.87 -6.60 -12.60
N VAL A 197 19.55 -5.31 -12.57
CA VAL A 197 20.42 -4.22 -13.05
C VAL A 197 21.29 -3.68 -11.91
N PHE A 198 20.90 -3.96 -10.70
CA PHE A 198 21.63 -3.61 -9.47
C PHE A 198 22.31 -4.85 -8.88
#